data_08de8acb0fc1880a9b426ae2d26e885f
#
_entry.id   08de8acb0fc1880a9b426ae2d26e885f
#
_cell.length_a   1.000
_cell.length_b   1.000
_cell.length_c   1.000
_cell.angle_alpha   90.00
_cell.angle_beta   90.00
_cell.angle_gamma   90.00
#
_symmetry.space_group_name_H-M   'P 1'
#
loop_
_entity.id
_entity.type
_entity.pdbx_description
1 polymer ?
#
loop_
_entity_poly.entity_id
_entity_poly.type
_entity_poly.pdbx_seq_one_letter_code
_entity_poly.pdbx_strand_id
1 'polypeptide(L)'
;MQTLKILFFFMIAGIVSSCNAQGSQDDKQTEVKEVDRVEVYYFHMTRRCVTCKAVENISKQAVQTMDKTNVRFTGYNIEKPEGKKMAKKLNVSGQALLIVGGNQKINITREGFMFARTKPEKLKEVVQQKINALL
;
A
#
# COMPACT_ATOMS: atom_id res chain seq x y z
N MET A 1 -3.79 1.51 -81.85
CA MET A 1 -2.85 2.66 -81.92
C MET A 1 -2.55 3.05 -80.49
N GLN A 2 -1.45 2.61 -80.15
CA GLN A 2 -0.38 3.50 -79.66
C GLN A 2 -0.68 4.04 -78.35
N THR A 3 0.00 3.68 -77.58
CA THR A 3 1.37 3.90 -77.10
C THR A 3 1.30 4.45 -75.73
N LEU A 4 1.87 3.71 -74.94
CA LEU A 4 3.17 4.14 -74.50
C LEU A 4 3.16 5.21 -73.45
N LYS A 5 3.69 4.80 -72.51
CA LYS A 5 4.63 5.62 -71.72
C LYS A 5 4.07 5.84 -70.38
N ILE A 6 4.70 5.55 -69.47
CA ILE A 6 6.13 5.43 -69.14
C ILE A 6 6.07 5.17 -67.66
N LEU A 7 6.46 4.08 -67.24
CA LEU A 7 7.75 4.02 -66.54
C LEU A 7 8.19 5.40 -66.03
N PHE A 8 7.65 5.73 -64.88
CA PHE A 8 8.39 6.54 -63.98
C PHE A 8 8.42 5.84 -62.63
N PHE A 9 9.25 4.87 -62.69
CA PHE A 9 9.77 4.22 -61.54
C PHE A 9 10.67 5.26 -60.84
N PHE A 10 10.07 6.09 -60.02
CA PHE A 10 10.87 6.87 -59.09
C PHE A 10 11.02 6.07 -57.82
N MET A 11 12.03 5.32 -57.85
CA MET A 11 12.71 4.72 -56.73
C MET A 11 13.24 5.87 -55.85
N ILE A 12 12.40 6.35 -54.94
CA ILE A 12 12.87 7.21 -53.88
C ILE A 12 13.11 6.29 -52.68
N ALA A 13 14.33 5.83 -52.64
CA ALA A 13 14.91 5.31 -51.42
C ALA A 13 14.99 6.44 -50.38
N GLY A 14 13.89 6.70 -49.73
CA GLY A 14 13.84 7.56 -48.56
C GLY A 14 14.39 6.78 -47.38
N ILE A 15 15.63 7.02 -47.07
CA ILE A 15 16.27 6.62 -45.84
C ILE A 15 15.54 7.38 -44.71
N VAL A 16 14.55 6.76 -44.13
CA VAL A 16 14.01 7.23 -42.85
C VAL A 16 15.04 6.86 -41.82
N SER A 17 15.97 7.77 -41.59
CA SER A 17 16.73 7.78 -40.35
C SER A 17 15.72 7.95 -39.23
N SER A 18 15.37 6.83 -38.63
CA SER A 18 14.67 6.80 -37.33
C SER A 18 15.60 7.41 -36.30
N CYS A 19 15.53 8.72 -36.14
CA CYS A 19 15.95 9.34 -34.91
C CYS A 19 15.00 8.86 -33.84
N ASN A 20 15.43 7.82 -33.14
CA ASN A 20 14.86 7.41 -31.89
C ASN A 20 15.22 8.49 -30.86
N ALA A 21 14.53 9.60 -30.91
CA ALA A 21 14.51 10.58 -29.85
C ALA A 21 13.69 9.93 -28.73
N GLN A 22 14.37 9.24 -27.85
CA GLN A 22 13.89 8.80 -26.58
C GLN A 22 13.66 10.05 -25.72
N GLY A 23 12.58 10.74 -26.02
CA GLY A 23 12.00 11.70 -25.12
C GLY A 23 11.47 10.93 -23.92
N SER A 24 12.24 10.93 -22.86
CA SER A 24 11.77 10.58 -21.53
C SER A 24 10.70 11.61 -21.15
N GLN A 25 9.48 11.34 -21.55
CA GLN A 25 8.33 11.93 -20.87
C GLN A 25 8.16 11.11 -19.61
N ASP A 26 8.68 11.65 -18.52
CA ASP A 26 8.18 11.36 -17.19
C ASP A 26 6.72 11.85 -17.12
N ASP A 27 5.86 11.11 -17.77
CA ASP A 27 4.45 11.09 -17.40
C ASP A 27 4.39 10.33 -16.08
N LYS A 28 4.56 11.09 -15.02
CA LYS A 28 4.16 10.72 -13.68
C LYS A 28 2.63 10.66 -13.66
N GLN A 29 2.09 9.72 -14.43
CA GLN A 29 0.78 9.20 -14.17
C GLN A 29 0.87 8.57 -12.78
N THR A 30 0.40 9.31 -11.80
CA THR A 30 -0.03 8.75 -10.54
C THR A 30 -1.20 7.82 -10.90
N GLU A 31 -0.89 6.60 -11.34
CA GLU A 31 -1.85 5.52 -11.30
C GLU A 31 -2.28 5.46 -9.83
N VAL A 32 -3.48 5.92 -9.56
CA VAL A 32 -4.20 5.57 -8.35
C VAL A 32 -4.44 4.06 -8.49
N LYS A 33 -3.44 3.30 -8.08
CA LYS A 33 -3.53 1.86 -7.99
C LYS A 33 -4.63 1.62 -6.98
N GLU A 34 -5.78 1.21 -7.47
CA GLU A 34 -6.88 0.74 -6.64
C GLU A 34 -6.27 -0.21 -5.61
N VAL A 35 -6.40 0.14 -4.35
CA VAL A 35 -5.74 -0.60 -3.28
C VAL A 35 -6.54 -1.85 -3.05
N ASP A 36 -6.12 -2.91 -3.69
CA ASP A 36 -6.78 -4.22 -3.67
C ASP A 36 -6.92 -4.79 -2.26
N ARG A 37 -6.06 -4.33 -1.33
CA ARG A 37 -6.03 -4.83 0.04
C ARG A 37 -5.45 -3.82 1.02
N VAL A 38 -6.09 -3.70 2.16
CA VAL A 38 -5.56 -2.95 3.32
C VAL A 38 -5.21 -3.92 4.44
N GLU A 39 -4.01 -3.80 4.95
CA GLU A 39 -3.50 -4.62 6.06
C GLU A 39 -3.32 -3.75 7.30
N VAL A 40 -3.83 -4.22 8.42
CA VAL A 40 -3.61 -3.60 9.73
C VAL A 40 -2.63 -4.48 10.49
N TYR A 41 -1.44 -3.94 10.77
CA TYR A 41 -0.37 -4.65 11.46
C TYR A 41 -0.19 -4.12 12.86
N TYR A 42 -0.20 -5.03 13.84
CA TYR A 42 0.19 -4.71 15.20
C TYR A 42 1.49 -5.44 15.56
N PHE A 43 2.54 -4.68 15.79
CA PHE A 43 3.83 -5.20 16.24
C PHE A 43 3.91 -5.14 17.75
N HIS A 44 4.24 -6.28 18.38
CA HIS A 44 4.32 -6.40 19.82
C HIS A 44 5.52 -7.26 20.26
N MET A 45 5.86 -7.18 21.55
CA MET A 45 6.84 -8.06 22.19
C MET A 45 6.16 -9.28 22.82
N THR A 46 6.94 -10.28 23.24
CA THR A 46 6.45 -11.46 23.93
C THR A 46 5.77 -11.10 25.26
N ARG A 47 6.41 -10.22 26.03
CA ARG A 47 5.81 -9.66 27.26
C ARG A 47 4.89 -8.51 26.89
N ARG A 48 3.61 -8.68 27.16
CA ARG A 48 2.59 -7.67 26.83
C ARG A 48 1.91 -7.12 28.06
N CYS A 49 1.86 -5.81 28.15
CA CYS A 49 1.09 -5.07 29.15
C CYS A 49 -0.42 -5.12 28.84
N VAL A 50 -1.24 -4.72 29.80
CA VAL A 50 -2.70 -4.64 29.62
C VAL A 50 -3.08 -3.73 28.46
N THR A 51 -2.41 -2.57 28.34
CA THR A 51 -2.64 -1.63 27.24
C THR A 51 -2.26 -2.25 25.89
N CYS A 52 -1.15 -2.98 25.82
CA CYS A 52 -0.72 -3.66 24.59
C CYS A 52 -1.76 -4.67 24.09
N LYS A 53 -2.33 -5.45 25.02
CA LYS A 53 -3.41 -6.38 24.69
C LYS A 53 -4.69 -5.67 24.26
N ALA A 54 -5.01 -4.53 24.89
CA ALA A 54 -6.16 -3.73 24.52
C ALA A 54 -6.02 -3.14 23.11
N VAL A 55 -4.84 -2.62 22.75
CA VAL A 55 -4.56 -2.12 21.38
C VAL A 55 -4.84 -3.21 20.35
N GLU A 56 -4.31 -4.41 20.56
CA GLU A 56 -4.51 -5.54 19.66
C GLU A 56 -6.00 -5.91 19.52
N ASN A 57 -6.67 -6.11 20.64
CA ASN A 57 -8.07 -6.53 20.65
C ASN A 57 -8.99 -5.50 19.97
N ILE A 58 -8.84 -4.25 20.32
CA ILE A 58 -9.69 -3.17 19.76
C ILE A 58 -9.42 -3.00 18.26
N SER A 59 -8.15 -3.02 17.84
CA SER A 59 -7.81 -2.90 16.41
C SER A 59 -8.31 -4.09 15.59
N LYS A 60 -8.21 -5.30 16.14
CA LYS A 60 -8.77 -6.51 15.53
C LYS A 60 -10.29 -6.42 15.39
N GLN A 61 -11.00 -6.00 16.45
CA GLN A 61 -12.44 -5.78 16.41
C GLN A 61 -12.83 -4.72 15.39
N ALA A 62 -12.07 -3.62 15.29
CA ALA A 62 -12.32 -2.57 14.32
C ALA A 62 -12.33 -3.11 12.88
N VAL A 63 -11.39 -3.99 12.54
CA VAL A 63 -11.33 -4.65 11.24
C VAL A 63 -12.49 -5.62 11.06
N GLN A 64 -12.77 -6.46 12.05
CA GLN A 64 -13.84 -7.46 11.97
C GLN A 64 -15.22 -6.83 11.77
N THR A 65 -15.49 -5.69 12.43
CA THR A 65 -16.80 -5.01 12.33
C THR A 65 -16.98 -4.26 11.01
N MET A 66 -15.92 -4.08 10.20
CA MET A 66 -16.06 -3.51 8.85
C MET A 66 -16.62 -4.51 7.83
N ASP A 67 -16.53 -5.82 8.13
CA ASP A 67 -16.99 -6.91 7.26
C ASP A 67 -16.51 -6.77 5.79
N LYS A 68 -15.25 -6.37 5.63
CA LYS A 68 -14.62 -6.18 4.30
C LYS A 68 -13.61 -7.30 4.05
N THR A 69 -13.78 -8.03 2.96
CA THR A 69 -12.93 -9.17 2.58
C THR A 69 -11.51 -8.75 2.20
N ASN A 70 -11.33 -7.51 1.78
CA ASN A 70 -10.06 -6.93 1.38
C ASN A 70 -9.32 -6.18 2.52
N VAL A 71 -9.82 -6.28 3.76
CA VAL A 71 -9.16 -5.72 4.95
C VAL A 71 -8.78 -6.84 5.90
N ARG A 72 -7.53 -6.85 6.36
CA ARG A 72 -7.04 -7.89 7.26
C ARG A 72 -6.28 -7.30 8.44
N PHE A 73 -6.39 -7.97 9.59
CA PHE A 73 -5.59 -7.68 10.78
C PHE A 73 -4.57 -8.80 11.02
N THR A 74 -3.32 -8.42 11.28
CA THR A 74 -2.24 -9.36 11.63
C THR A 74 -1.40 -8.81 12.78
N GLY A 75 -1.27 -9.61 13.86
CA GLY A 75 -0.35 -9.33 14.94
C GLY A 75 1.01 -10.01 14.72
N TYR A 76 2.10 -9.27 14.91
CA TYR A 76 3.47 -9.78 14.80
C TYR A 76 4.25 -9.63 16.10
N ASN A 77 4.79 -10.72 16.60
CA ASN A 77 5.77 -10.66 17.68
C ASN A 77 7.15 -10.34 17.11
N ILE A 78 7.68 -9.14 17.39
CA ILE A 78 8.96 -8.67 16.86
C ILE A 78 10.18 -9.43 17.40
N GLU A 79 10.01 -10.23 18.42
CA GLU A 79 11.07 -11.10 18.96
C GLU A 79 11.15 -12.45 18.25
N LYS A 80 10.13 -12.80 17.45
CA LYS A 80 10.07 -14.01 16.63
C LYS A 80 10.61 -13.75 15.22
N PRO A 81 11.15 -14.75 14.52
CA PRO A 81 11.75 -14.58 13.18
C PRO A 81 10.84 -13.90 12.17
N GLU A 82 9.56 -14.30 12.11
CA GLU A 82 8.57 -13.74 11.20
C GLU A 82 8.29 -12.26 11.51
N GLY A 83 8.10 -11.95 12.79
CA GLY A 83 7.88 -10.58 13.23
C GLY A 83 9.08 -9.69 12.97
N LYS A 84 10.31 -10.18 13.21
CA LYS A 84 11.55 -9.47 12.85
C LYS A 84 11.64 -9.17 11.37
N LYS A 85 11.33 -10.16 10.52
CA LYS A 85 11.34 -10.00 9.06
C LYS A 85 10.34 -8.94 8.62
N MET A 86 9.10 -8.99 9.13
CA MET A 86 8.07 -8.04 8.78
C MET A 86 8.36 -6.64 9.34
N ALA A 87 8.87 -6.54 10.56
CA ALA A 87 9.27 -5.27 11.17
C ALA A 87 10.38 -4.59 10.33
N LYS A 88 11.38 -5.35 9.88
CA LYS A 88 12.41 -4.83 8.98
C LYS A 88 11.83 -4.34 7.65
N LYS A 89 10.92 -5.13 7.04
CA LYS A 89 10.26 -4.77 5.78
C LYS A 89 9.49 -3.45 5.88
N LEU A 90 8.83 -3.22 7.01
CA LEU A 90 8.01 -2.03 7.25
C LEU A 90 8.75 -0.92 8.00
N ASN A 91 10.06 -1.08 8.24
CA ASN A 91 10.89 -0.14 8.98
C ASN A 91 10.32 0.18 10.38
N VAL A 92 10.05 -0.88 11.14
CA VAL A 92 9.52 -0.82 12.52
C VAL A 92 10.60 -1.29 13.47
N SER A 93 10.89 -0.49 14.50
CA SER A 93 11.93 -0.79 15.51
C SER A 93 11.38 -1.24 16.87
N GLY A 94 10.07 -1.18 17.07
CA GLY A 94 9.44 -1.50 18.36
C GLY A 94 7.96 -1.82 18.22
N GLN A 95 7.20 -1.59 19.29
CA GLN A 95 5.75 -1.75 19.23
C GLN A 95 5.15 -0.71 18.30
N ALA A 96 4.27 -1.14 17.40
CA ALA A 96 3.66 -0.25 16.44
C ALA A 96 2.30 -0.78 15.97
N LEU A 97 1.37 0.14 15.68
CA LEU A 97 0.12 -0.11 15.02
C LEU A 97 0.11 0.63 13.68
N LEU A 98 0.15 -0.13 12.59
CA LEU A 98 0.24 0.39 11.23
C LEU A 98 -0.95 -0.02 10.40
N ILE A 99 -1.36 0.86 9.48
CA ILE A 99 -2.33 0.54 8.44
C ILE A 99 -1.63 0.73 7.10
N VAL A 100 -1.62 -0.30 6.27
CA VAL A 100 -0.87 -0.34 5.02
C VAL A 100 -1.81 -0.68 3.87
N GLY A 101 -1.82 0.14 2.84
CA GLY A 101 -2.58 -0.08 1.62
C GLY A 101 -1.81 0.41 0.41
N GLY A 102 -1.58 -0.44 -0.57
CA GLY A 102 -0.73 -0.11 -1.71
C GLY A 102 0.66 0.34 -1.28
N ASN A 103 1.04 1.54 -1.68
CA ASN A 103 2.33 2.14 -1.32
C ASN A 103 2.25 3.05 -0.08
N GLN A 104 1.09 3.14 0.56
CA GLN A 104 0.87 4.01 1.71
C GLN A 104 0.96 3.24 3.01
N LYS A 105 1.57 3.87 4.01
CA LYS A 105 1.70 3.36 5.36
C LYS A 105 1.35 4.45 6.36
N ILE A 106 0.32 4.23 7.15
CA ILE A 106 -0.15 5.14 8.19
C ILE A 106 0.21 4.53 9.55
N ASN A 107 0.93 5.31 10.37
CA ASN A 107 1.30 4.90 11.72
C ASN A 107 0.33 5.55 12.71
N ILE A 108 -0.43 4.72 13.42
CA ILE A 108 -1.38 5.15 14.46
C ILE A 108 -1.05 4.55 15.83
N THR A 109 0.22 4.28 16.06
CA THR A 109 0.70 3.72 17.34
C THR A 109 0.32 4.62 18.52
N ARG A 110 0.50 5.92 18.37
CA ARG A 110 0.19 6.90 19.41
C ARG A 110 -1.29 6.85 19.79
N GLU A 111 -2.17 6.88 18.81
CA GLU A 111 -3.63 6.81 19.00
C GLU A 111 -4.01 5.47 19.62
N GLY A 112 -3.39 4.38 19.15
CA GLY A 112 -3.57 3.05 19.72
C GLY A 112 -3.34 3.02 21.21
N PHE A 113 -2.17 3.46 21.66
CA PHE A 113 -1.82 3.44 23.09
C PHE A 113 -2.59 4.49 23.90
N MET A 114 -2.95 5.61 23.31
CA MET A 114 -3.72 6.65 23.98
C MET A 114 -5.16 6.25 24.26
N PHE A 115 -5.82 5.58 23.32
CA PHE A 115 -7.26 5.35 23.38
C PHE A 115 -7.65 3.93 23.78
N ALA A 116 -6.81 2.92 23.59
CA ALA A 116 -7.20 1.53 23.76
C ALA A 116 -7.87 1.20 25.11
N ARG A 117 -7.45 1.85 26.18
CA ARG A 117 -8.04 1.62 27.52
C ARG A 117 -9.06 2.67 27.92
N THR A 118 -8.90 3.90 27.50
CA THR A 118 -9.69 5.03 27.99
C THR A 118 -10.88 5.34 27.09
N LYS A 119 -10.71 5.13 25.78
CA LYS A 119 -11.72 5.46 24.75
C LYS A 119 -11.70 4.40 23.64
N PRO A 120 -12.04 3.11 23.92
CA PRO A 120 -11.91 2.02 22.96
C PRO A 120 -12.71 2.26 21.67
N GLU A 121 -13.91 2.82 21.77
CA GLU A 121 -14.70 3.14 20.57
C GLU A 121 -14.04 4.20 19.70
N LYS A 122 -13.35 5.17 20.33
CA LYS A 122 -12.56 6.16 19.58
C LYS A 122 -11.41 5.52 18.81
N LEU A 123 -10.76 4.50 19.39
CA LEU A 123 -9.71 3.77 18.67
C LEU A 123 -10.29 3.00 17.48
N LYS A 124 -11.46 2.35 17.65
CA LYS A 124 -12.15 1.68 16.53
C LYS A 124 -12.44 2.66 15.38
N GLU A 125 -13.01 3.82 15.71
CA GLU A 125 -13.30 4.87 14.72
C GLU A 125 -12.03 5.31 13.97
N VAL A 126 -10.93 5.57 14.69
CA VAL A 126 -9.65 5.98 14.10
C VAL A 126 -9.13 4.89 13.14
N VAL A 127 -9.13 3.64 13.57
CA VAL A 127 -8.70 2.50 12.74
C VAL A 127 -9.53 2.43 11.46
N GLN A 128 -10.86 2.43 11.59
CA GLN A 128 -11.79 2.34 10.45
C GLN A 128 -11.67 3.54 9.50
N GLN A 129 -11.54 4.74 10.05
CA GLN A 129 -11.32 5.96 9.26
C GLN A 129 -10.03 5.88 8.43
N LYS A 130 -8.94 5.41 9.03
CA LYS A 130 -7.66 5.28 8.33
C LYS A 130 -7.66 4.16 7.30
N ILE A 131 -8.38 3.08 7.55
CA ILE A 131 -8.61 2.02 6.56
C ILE A 131 -9.39 2.57 5.37
N ASN A 132 -10.51 3.26 5.61
CA ASN A 132 -11.33 3.82 4.54
C ASN A 132 -10.59 4.88 3.70
N ALA A 133 -9.62 5.57 4.29
CA ALA A 133 -8.77 6.52 3.55
C ALA A 133 -7.78 5.85 2.60
N LEU A 134 -7.58 4.52 2.73
CA LEU A 134 -6.67 3.72 1.89
C LEU A 134 -7.41 2.78 0.92
N LEU A 135 -8.71 2.65 1.05
CA LEU A 135 -9.57 1.88 0.13
C LEU A 135 -10.04 2.74 -1.03
#